data_6429c4c661753759989385ac4c44bb06
#
_entry.id   6429c4c661753759989385ac4c44bb06
#
_cell.length_a   1.000
_cell.length_b   1.000
_cell.length_c   1.000
_cell.angle_alpha   90.00
_cell.angle_beta   90.00
_cell.angle_gamma   90.00
#
_symmetry.space_group_name_H-M   'P 1'
#
loop_
_entity.id
_entity.type
_entity.pdbx_description
1 polymer ?
#
loop_
_entity_poly.entity_id
_entity_poly.type
_entity_poly.pdbx_seq_one_letter_code
_entity_poly.pdbx_strand_id
1 'polypeptide(L)'
;MYLDARAEKSVRKRLEYLWTVDGKEVSTASTYKFSQPKTGEYVIGLTVSDGNGETLQTNITAKVEGRFGKGTFILNEGNMGNETGTLTFVDSKGIAVDSAYYRVNQTLLGNVCQDLFISDNKMYILSQNGAKNGGEGLLTIANATSLEKEKVYDNTTLSWPSNLAVVGENLYIRDNNGVYMLDTSTEVLTFVEGTKGALKNRMAVVGDKAFVMGNKQLFVIQNGTVIHTVSFESALSGVAKTYDGNLWVSCTKPASIIKVSPVDYKTIDSHTLNVSIGAGWGVAPAFSAKDDIIYFSNAGFKLYRHIFFSE
;
A
#
# COMPACT_ATOMS: atom_id res chain seq x y z
N MET A 1 26.95 1.58 5.39
CA MET A 1 27.52 1.30 6.73
C MET A 1 29.02 1.22 6.61
N TYR A 2 29.77 1.77 7.58
CA TYR A 2 31.23 1.70 7.63
C TYR A 2 31.66 0.65 8.67
N LEU A 3 32.50 -0.28 8.26
CA LEU A 3 32.99 -1.39 9.09
C LEU A 3 34.50 -1.24 9.29
N ASP A 4 34.97 -1.42 10.51
CA ASP A 4 36.36 -1.26 10.89
C ASP A 4 36.83 -2.45 11.72
N ALA A 5 37.78 -3.20 11.19
CA ALA A 5 38.38 -4.39 11.81
C ALA A 5 39.84 -4.16 12.22
N ARG A 6 40.29 -2.89 12.29
CA ARG A 6 41.69 -2.59 12.61
C ARG A 6 42.05 -3.07 14.02
N ALA A 7 43.05 -3.93 14.06
CA ALA A 7 43.65 -4.38 15.32
C ALA A 7 44.55 -3.29 15.96
N GLU A 8 45.04 -3.54 17.18
CA GLU A 8 46.03 -2.69 17.84
C GLU A 8 47.30 -2.51 17.00
N LYS A 9 47.98 -1.37 17.21
CA LYS A 9 49.14 -0.96 16.43
C LYS A 9 50.25 -2.02 16.36
N SER A 10 50.45 -2.78 17.44
CA SER A 10 51.50 -3.80 17.59
C SER A 10 51.34 -5.02 16.71
N VAL A 11 50.11 -5.33 16.29
CA VAL A 11 49.80 -6.53 15.49
C VAL A 11 49.35 -6.24 14.06
N ARG A 12 49.01 -4.99 13.73
CA ARG A 12 48.45 -4.58 12.45
C ARG A 12 49.21 -5.02 11.20
N LYS A 13 50.58 -5.05 11.29
CA LYS A 13 51.46 -5.35 10.14
C LYS A 13 51.49 -6.84 9.74
N ARG A 14 50.87 -7.70 10.56
CA ARG A 14 50.88 -9.14 10.39
C ARG A 14 49.48 -9.73 10.07
N LEU A 15 48.43 -8.93 10.07
CA LEU A 15 47.07 -9.38 9.90
C LEU A 15 46.60 -9.17 8.45
N GLU A 16 46.02 -10.21 7.92
CA GLU A 16 45.30 -10.21 6.63
C GLU A 16 43.79 -10.20 6.91
N TYR A 17 43.06 -9.50 6.09
CA TYR A 17 41.62 -9.32 6.23
C TYR A 17 40.92 -9.82 4.97
N LEU A 18 39.79 -10.47 5.13
CA LEU A 18 38.90 -10.86 4.04
C LEU A 18 37.47 -10.56 4.43
N TRP A 19 36.86 -9.62 3.70
CA TRP A 19 35.46 -9.30 3.84
C TRP A 19 34.66 -10.03 2.75
N THR A 20 33.52 -10.59 3.15
CA THR A 20 32.56 -11.20 2.24
C THR A 20 31.19 -10.58 2.40
N VAL A 21 30.39 -10.59 1.33
CA VAL A 21 28.96 -10.31 1.37
C VAL A 21 28.24 -11.48 0.72
N ASP A 22 27.36 -12.14 1.48
CA ASP A 22 26.67 -13.38 1.09
C ASP A 22 27.66 -14.44 0.56
N GLY A 23 28.81 -14.57 1.25
CA GLY A 23 29.88 -15.52 0.89
C GLY A 23 30.76 -15.10 -0.28
N LYS A 24 30.49 -13.97 -0.96
CA LYS A 24 31.34 -13.45 -2.04
C LYS A 24 32.37 -12.47 -1.50
N GLU A 25 33.62 -12.63 -1.88
CA GLU A 25 34.70 -11.71 -1.49
C GLU A 25 34.48 -10.31 -2.05
N VAL A 26 34.66 -9.30 -1.19
CA VAL A 26 34.40 -7.89 -1.55
C VAL A 26 35.56 -6.96 -1.18
N SER A 27 36.40 -7.30 -0.21
CA SER A 27 37.53 -6.46 0.20
C SER A 27 38.52 -7.24 1.04
N THR A 28 39.81 -6.86 0.95
CA THR A 28 40.92 -7.35 1.79
C THR A 28 41.50 -6.23 2.67
N ALA A 29 40.90 -5.04 2.67
CA ALA A 29 41.34 -3.94 3.51
C ALA A 29 40.91 -4.12 4.97
N SER A 30 41.61 -3.52 5.91
CA SER A 30 41.22 -3.52 7.34
C SER A 30 39.88 -2.80 7.62
N THR A 31 39.34 -2.07 6.65
CA THR A 31 38.03 -1.41 6.71
C THR A 31 37.23 -1.72 5.46
N TYR A 32 35.92 -1.81 5.59
CA TYR A 32 35.03 -2.04 4.47
C TYR A 32 33.82 -1.10 4.54
N LYS A 33 33.47 -0.44 3.42
CA LYS A 33 32.27 0.36 3.29
C LYS A 33 31.20 -0.47 2.60
N PHE A 34 30.28 -1.03 3.38
CA PHE A 34 29.14 -1.77 2.87
C PHE A 34 28.13 -0.81 2.23
N SER A 35 27.75 -1.12 0.98
CA SER A 35 26.65 -0.47 0.25
C SER A 35 26.10 -1.46 -0.77
N GLN A 36 24.78 -1.59 -0.81
CA GLN A 36 24.08 -2.43 -1.79
C GLN A 36 22.96 -1.63 -2.45
N PRO A 37 22.78 -1.78 -3.77
CA PRO A 37 21.74 -1.06 -4.51
C PRO A 37 20.34 -1.62 -4.28
N LYS A 38 20.22 -2.91 -3.97
CA LYS A 38 18.93 -3.59 -3.76
C LYS A 38 18.60 -3.69 -2.27
N THR A 39 17.30 -3.58 -1.96
CA THR A 39 16.78 -3.85 -0.61
C THR A 39 16.91 -5.35 -0.30
N GLY A 40 17.15 -5.67 0.97
CA GLY A 40 17.32 -7.06 1.40
C GLY A 40 18.15 -7.18 2.66
N GLU A 41 18.30 -8.40 3.14
CA GLU A 41 19.22 -8.76 4.21
C GLU A 41 20.48 -9.38 3.58
N TYR A 42 21.62 -8.92 4.07
CA TYR A 42 22.93 -9.32 3.58
C TYR A 42 23.77 -9.80 4.75
N VAL A 43 24.42 -10.94 4.61
CA VAL A 43 25.37 -11.45 5.58
C VAL A 43 26.77 -10.94 5.23
N ILE A 44 27.32 -10.09 6.10
CA ILE A 44 28.68 -9.56 5.95
C ILE A 44 29.60 -10.40 6.82
N GLY A 45 30.51 -11.14 6.20
CA GLY A 45 31.52 -11.92 6.88
C GLY A 45 32.86 -11.19 6.94
N LEU A 46 33.60 -11.39 8.02
CA LEU A 46 34.99 -11.01 8.16
C LEU A 46 35.81 -12.21 8.59
N THR A 47 36.89 -12.48 7.87
CA THR A 47 37.93 -13.39 8.27
C THR A 47 39.22 -12.58 8.49
N VAL A 48 39.87 -12.78 9.62
CA VAL A 48 41.18 -12.18 9.94
C VAL A 48 42.16 -13.31 10.15
N SER A 49 43.32 -13.24 9.48
CA SER A 49 44.43 -14.21 9.56
C SER A 49 45.69 -13.52 10.05
N ASP A 50 46.48 -14.21 10.86
CA ASP A 50 47.82 -13.75 11.28
C ASP A 50 48.96 -14.14 10.35
N GLY A 51 48.66 -14.89 9.27
CA GLY A 51 49.63 -15.42 8.31
C GLY A 51 50.37 -16.66 8.81
N ASN A 52 50.12 -17.13 10.05
CA ASN A 52 50.72 -18.33 10.62
C ASN A 52 49.76 -19.51 10.71
N GLY A 53 48.54 -19.32 10.19
CA GLY A 53 47.48 -20.32 10.16
C GLY A 53 46.38 -20.13 11.21
N GLU A 54 46.48 -19.13 12.10
CA GLU A 54 45.39 -18.79 12.97
C GLU A 54 44.41 -17.86 12.25
N THR A 55 43.13 -18.16 12.38
CA THR A 55 42.06 -17.37 11.76
C THR A 55 40.92 -17.10 12.74
N LEU A 56 40.36 -15.90 12.69
CA LEU A 56 39.15 -15.51 13.40
C LEU A 56 38.09 -15.14 12.38
N GLN A 57 36.88 -15.67 12.55
CA GLN A 57 35.75 -15.36 11.68
C GLN A 57 34.56 -14.81 12.47
N THR A 58 33.88 -13.84 11.89
CA THR A 58 32.64 -13.30 12.43
C THR A 58 31.72 -12.87 11.30
N ASN A 59 30.41 -12.88 11.57
CA ASN A 59 29.37 -12.45 10.63
C ASN A 59 28.44 -11.45 11.30
N ILE A 60 27.95 -10.49 10.52
CA ILE A 60 26.87 -9.60 10.90
C ILE A 60 25.82 -9.59 9.80
N THR A 61 24.56 -9.48 10.17
CA THR A 61 23.47 -9.27 9.21
C THR A 61 23.20 -7.78 9.07
N ALA A 62 23.26 -7.26 7.83
CA ALA A 62 22.93 -5.89 7.50
C ALA A 62 21.63 -5.88 6.70
N LYS A 63 20.65 -5.11 7.16
CA LYS A 63 19.40 -4.87 6.43
C LYS A 63 19.50 -3.59 5.62
N VAL A 64 19.36 -3.70 4.31
CA VAL A 64 19.21 -2.56 3.39
C VAL A 64 17.74 -2.28 3.21
N GLU A 65 17.25 -1.21 3.81
CA GLU A 65 15.86 -0.75 3.66
C GLU A 65 15.76 0.19 2.46
N GLY A 66 14.60 0.16 1.77
CA GLY A 66 14.32 1.10 0.68
C GLY A 66 14.16 2.52 1.20
N ARG A 67 14.51 3.48 0.35
CA ARG A 67 14.45 4.92 0.65
C ARG A 67 13.05 5.37 1.10
N PHE A 68 12.01 4.68 0.63
CA PHE A 68 10.61 5.03 0.83
C PHE A 68 9.91 4.18 1.88
N GLY A 69 10.65 3.43 2.70
CA GLY A 69 10.08 2.49 3.69
C GLY A 69 9.46 3.15 4.92
N LYS A 70 9.77 4.42 5.22
CA LYS A 70 9.26 5.13 6.41
C LYS A 70 8.78 6.52 6.04
N GLY A 71 7.48 6.68 5.85
CA GLY A 71 6.86 7.96 5.49
C GLY A 71 5.43 7.79 4.99
N THR A 72 4.94 8.82 4.29
CA THR A 72 3.60 8.88 3.75
C THR A 72 3.65 9.07 2.25
N PHE A 73 2.89 8.28 1.51
CA PHE A 73 2.67 8.49 0.09
C PHE A 73 1.42 9.33 -0.16
N ILE A 74 1.53 10.27 -1.08
CA ILE A 74 0.43 11.08 -1.59
C ILE A 74 0.34 10.80 -3.08
N LEU A 75 -0.74 10.13 -3.49
CA LEU A 75 -1.03 9.89 -4.89
C LEU A 75 -1.78 11.11 -5.44
N ASN A 76 -1.21 11.76 -6.44
CA ASN A 76 -1.80 12.88 -7.13
C ASN A 76 -2.50 12.36 -8.39
N GLU A 77 -3.74 12.76 -8.57
CA GLU A 77 -4.57 12.28 -9.67
C GLU A 77 -4.02 12.68 -11.05
N GLY A 78 -3.42 13.87 -11.16
CA GLY A 78 -3.16 14.53 -12.43
C GLY A 78 -4.46 15.10 -13.00
N ASN A 79 -4.51 15.30 -14.31
CA ASN A 79 -5.75 15.72 -14.96
C ASN A 79 -6.03 14.95 -16.26
N MET A 80 -7.29 14.85 -16.61
CA MET A 80 -7.76 14.05 -17.76
C MET A 80 -7.23 14.60 -19.10
N GLY A 81 -6.92 15.90 -19.17
CA GLY A 81 -6.57 16.58 -20.42
C GLY A 81 -5.13 16.33 -20.87
N ASN A 82 -4.17 16.57 -19.99
CA ASN A 82 -2.76 16.67 -20.38
C ASN A 82 -1.74 16.17 -19.34
N GLU A 83 -2.15 15.73 -18.15
CA GLU A 83 -1.23 15.31 -17.09
C GLU A 83 -1.50 13.88 -16.64
N THR A 84 -0.44 13.11 -16.44
CA THR A 84 -0.51 11.81 -15.75
C THR A 84 -0.55 12.01 -14.24
N GLY A 85 -0.90 10.96 -13.51
CA GLY A 85 -0.76 10.96 -12.05
C GLY A 85 0.71 11.02 -11.62
N THR A 86 0.94 11.48 -10.40
CA THR A 86 2.27 11.49 -9.78
C THR A 86 2.20 10.96 -8.36
N LEU A 87 3.35 10.49 -7.85
CA LEU A 87 3.48 10.00 -6.49
C LEU A 87 4.47 10.89 -5.73
N THR A 88 3.99 11.55 -4.68
CA THR A 88 4.81 12.31 -3.73
C THR A 88 5.05 11.44 -2.49
N PHE A 89 6.27 11.39 -2.01
CA PHE A 89 6.64 10.76 -0.76
C PHE A 89 7.07 11.82 0.26
N VAL A 90 6.53 11.75 1.48
CA VAL A 90 6.93 12.60 2.60
C VAL A 90 7.54 11.71 3.67
N ASP A 91 8.80 11.94 3.99
CA ASP A 91 9.51 11.15 4.99
C ASP A 91 9.06 11.47 6.44
N SER A 92 9.58 10.73 7.42
CA SER A 92 9.26 10.94 8.83
C SER A 92 9.73 12.28 9.40
N LYS A 93 10.54 13.04 8.66
CA LYS A 93 11.00 14.40 9.02
C LYS A 93 10.20 15.49 8.31
N GLY A 94 9.21 15.11 7.48
CA GLY A 94 8.41 16.04 6.70
C GLY A 94 9.06 16.49 5.39
N ILE A 95 10.15 15.85 4.96
CA ILE A 95 10.82 16.19 3.69
C ILE A 95 10.07 15.52 2.56
N ALA A 96 9.58 16.32 1.60
CA ALA A 96 8.85 15.81 0.45
C ALA A 96 9.78 15.48 -0.73
N VAL A 97 9.46 14.39 -1.42
CA VAL A 97 10.06 13.99 -2.70
C VAL A 97 8.94 13.91 -3.72
N ASP A 98 8.79 14.95 -4.52
CA ASP A 98 7.80 14.97 -5.60
C ASP A 98 8.20 14.05 -6.75
N SER A 99 7.18 13.52 -7.44
CA SER A 99 7.35 12.60 -8.57
C SER A 99 8.28 11.43 -8.22
N ALA A 100 8.14 10.88 -6.99
CA ALA A 100 9.03 9.87 -6.45
C ALA A 100 9.12 8.62 -7.35
N TYR A 101 7.99 8.18 -7.93
CA TYR A 101 7.97 7.05 -8.87
C TYR A 101 8.79 7.35 -10.14
N TYR A 102 8.56 8.53 -10.75
CA TYR A 102 9.30 8.95 -11.96
C TYR A 102 10.81 9.06 -11.70
N ARG A 103 11.20 9.56 -10.54
CA ARG A 103 12.63 9.69 -10.18
C ARG A 103 13.35 8.35 -10.11
N VAL A 104 12.64 7.28 -9.79
CA VAL A 104 13.20 5.91 -9.74
C VAL A 104 13.17 5.24 -11.11
N ASN A 105 12.03 5.34 -11.82
CA ASN A 105 11.77 4.50 -12.99
C ASN A 105 11.98 5.23 -14.34
N GLN A 106 12.07 6.56 -14.34
CA GLN A 106 12.13 7.42 -15.54
C GLN A 106 10.94 7.21 -16.48
N THR A 107 9.82 6.74 -15.93
CA THR A 107 8.55 6.51 -16.63
C THR A 107 7.41 7.11 -15.82
N LEU A 108 6.31 7.46 -16.50
CA LEU A 108 5.17 8.13 -15.89
C LEU A 108 4.17 7.09 -15.35
N LEU A 109 3.44 7.44 -14.29
CA LEU A 109 2.23 6.71 -13.89
C LEU A 109 1.12 6.90 -14.92
N GLY A 110 0.07 6.09 -14.84
CA GLY A 110 -1.09 6.22 -15.71
C GLY A 110 -1.80 7.57 -15.54
N ASN A 111 -2.61 7.94 -16.54
CA ASN A 111 -3.41 9.17 -16.51
C ASN A 111 -4.61 9.01 -15.58
N VAL A 112 -4.89 10.01 -14.77
CA VAL A 112 -5.95 10.05 -13.76
C VAL A 112 -5.80 8.91 -12.75
N CYS A 113 -4.74 8.98 -11.93
CA CYS A 113 -4.54 8.05 -10.83
C CYS A 113 -5.66 8.15 -9.80
N GLN A 114 -6.22 7.03 -9.38
CA GLN A 114 -7.42 6.97 -8.55
C GLN A 114 -7.19 6.36 -7.18
N ASP A 115 -6.36 5.32 -7.07
CA ASP A 115 -6.14 4.63 -5.80
C ASP A 115 -4.74 4.06 -5.70
N LEU A 116 -4.29 3.90 -4.45
CA LEU A 116 -3.02 3.30 -4.07
C LEU A 116 -3.26 2.33 -2.93
N PHE A 117 -2.76 1.11 -3.09
CA PHE A 117 -2.83 0.06 -2.08
C PHE A 117 -1.44 -0.55 -1.86
N ILE A 118 -1.10 -0.85 -0.61
CA ILE A 118 0.16 -1.50 -0.27
C ILE A 118 -0.14 -2.82 0.45
N SER A 119 0.41 -3.91 -0.07
CA SER A 119 0.37 -5.23 0.53
C SER A 119 1.68 -5.98 0.22
N ASP A 120 2.21 -6.72 1.19
CA ASP A 120 3.36 -7.62 1.03
C ASP A 120 4.55 -6.97 0.31
N ASN A 121 4.90 -5.76 0.76
CA ASN A 121 5.98 -4.94 0.18
C ASN A 121 5.77 -4.55 -1.30
N LYS A 122 4.58 -4.74 -1.84
CA LYS A 122 4.17 -4.26 -3.16
C LYS A 122 3.24 -3.06 -3.04
N MET A 123 3.43 -2.13 -3.94
CA MET A 123 2.58 -0.96 -4.13
C MET A 123 1.81 -1.13 -5.43
N TYR A 124 0.51 -1.02 -5.34
CA TYR A 124 -0.42 -1.10 -6.46
C TYR A 124 -1.01 0.28 -6.70
N ILE A 125 -0.80 0.84 -7.88
CA ILE A 125 -1.30 2.17 -8.26
C ILE A 125 -2.26 2.00 -9.43
N LEU A 126 -3.50 2.39 -9.22
CA LEU A 126 -4.57 2.30 -10.21
C LEU A 126 -4.81 3.67 -10.85
N SER A 127 -4.83 3.71 -12.18
CA SER A 127 -5.24 4.86 -12.97
C SER A 127 -6.50 4.56 -13.78
N GLN A 128 -7.26 5.60 -14.10
CA GLN A 128 -8.53 5.46 -14.81
C GLN A 128 -8.35 5.33 -16.34
N ASN A 129 -7.39 6.04 -16.90
CA ASN A 129 -7.22 6.18 -18.34
C ASN A 129 -5.92 5.55 -18.88
N GLY A 130 -5.18 4.81 -18.05
CA GLY A 130 -4.00 4.05 -18.48
C GLY A 130 -2.94 4.88 -19.20
N ALA A 131 -2.58 4.43 -20.41
CA ALA A 131 -1.50 4.99 -21.22
C ALA A 131 -1.78 6.38 -21.81
N LYS A 132 -2.95 6.96 -21.58
CA LYS A 132 -3.27 8.31 -22.07
C LYS A 132 -2.25 9.33 -21.55
N ASN A 133 -1.93 10.33 -22.37
CA ASN A 133 -0.95 11.42 -22.11
C ASN A 133 0.47 10.91 -21.77
N GLY A 134 0.84 9.74 -22.29
CA GLY A 134 2.18 9.18 -22.09
C GLY A 134 2.35 8.38 -20.79
N GLY A 135 1.28 8.09 -20.09
CA GLY A 135 1.28 7.16 -18.96
C GLY A 135 1.58 5.72 -19.37
N GLU A 136 1.98 4.87 -18.42
CA GLU A 136 2.36 3.49 -18.74
C GLU A 136 1.20 2.51 -18.81
N GLY A 137 0.15 2.68 -18.00
CA GLY A 137 -0.97 1.74 -17.99
C GLY A 137 -1.98 1.98 -16.90
N LEU A 138 -3.01 1.12 -16.83
CA LEU A 138 -4.09 1.22 -15.84
C LEU A 138 -3.64 0.83 -14.44
N LEU A 139 -2.83 -0.22 -14.31
CA LEU A 139 -2.34 -0.70 -13.03
C LEU A 139 -0.82 -0.81 -13.06
N THR A 140 -0.17 -0.09 -12.19
CA THR A 140 1.27 -0.18 -11.97
C THR A 140 1.53 -0.90 -10.66
N ILE A 141 2.39 -1.94 -10.69
CA ILE A 141 2.90 -2.63 -9.52
C ILE A 141 4.37 -2.28 -9.35
N ALA A 142 4.73 -1.82 -8.17
CA ALA A 142 6.09 -1.44 -7.80
C ALA A 142 6.44 -1.98 -6.40
N ASN A 143 7.72 -2.08 -6.09
CA ASN A 143 8.17 -2.36 -4.74
C ASN A 143 7.81 -1.18 -3.82
N ALA A 144 7.15 -1.43 -2.68
CA ALA A 144 6.64 -0.36 -1.81
C ALA A 144 7.74 0.46 -1.11
N THR A 145 8.97 -0.05 -1.02
CA THR A 145 10.07 0.61 -0.31
C THR A 145 11.14 1.17 -1.22
N SER A 146 11.35 0.59 -2.40
CA SER A 146 12.30 1.12 -3.41
C SER A 146 11.61 1.93 -4.49
N LEU A 147 10.32 1.73 -4.74
CA LEU A 147 9.50 2.21 -5.87
C LEU A 147 9.95 1.68 -7.24
N GLU A 148 10.85 0.69 -7.27
CA GLU A 148 11.21 0.01 -8.51
C GLU A 148 9.99 -0.66 -9.13
N LYS A 149 9.73 -0.36 -10.39
CA LYS A 149 8.62 -0.95 -11.15
C LYS A 149 8.82 -2.44 -11.34
N GLU A 150 7.79 -3.21 -11.00
CA GLU A 150 7.78 -4.67 -11.18
C GLU A 150 6.95 -5.05 -12.40
N LYS A 151 5.75 -4.47 -12.53
CA LYS A 151 4.82 -4.81 -13.61
C LYS A 151 3.86 -3.67 -13.93
N VAL A 152 3.37 -3.65 -15.16
CA VAL A 152 2.29 -2.76 -15.60
C VAL A 152 1.25 -3.59 -16.37
N TYR A 153 0.00 -3.33 -16.09
CA TYR A 153 -1.14 -3.85 -16.84
C TYR A 153 -1.89 -2.69 -17.49
N ASP A 154 -2.22 -2.87 -18.76
CA ASP A 154 -3.06 -1.93 -19.49
C ASP A 154 -4.20 -2.72 -20.12
N ASN A 155 -5.33 -2.76 -19.42
CA ASN A 155 -6.50 -3.56 -19.80
C ASN A 155 -7.64 -2.64 -20.23
N THR A 156 -8.10 -2.82 -21.46
CA THR A 156 -9.18 -2.01 -22.05
C THR A 156 -10.59 -2.50 -21.70
N THR A 157 -10.72 -3.63 -21.00
CA THR A 157 -12.02 -4.18 -20.58
C THR A 157 -12.64 -3.38 -19.44
N LEU A 158 -11.80 -2.79 -18.57
CA LEU A 158 -12.25 -2.00 -17.41
C LEU A 158 -12.83 -0.66 -17.86
N SER A 159 -14.00 -0.32 -17.33
CA SER A 159 -14.68 0.94 -17.58
C SER A 159 -14.51 1.90 -16.40
N TRP A 160 -13.61 2.85 -16.54
CA TRP A 160 -13.33 3.86 -15.51
C TRP A 160 -13.01 3.24 -14.13
N PRO A 161 -11.95 2.43 -14.04
CA PRO A 161 -11.53 1.84 -12.78
C PRO A 161 -11.18 2.94 -11.77
N SER A 162 -11.50 2.71 -10.49
CA SER A 162 -11.38 3.77 -9.49
C SER A 162 -10.78 3.34 -8.16
N ASN A 163 -10.99 2.10 -7.73
CA ASN A 163 -10.52 1.63 -6.43
C ASN A 163 -10.04 0.19 -6.54
N LEU A 164 -9.08 -0.16 -5.71
CA LEU A 164 -8.53 -1.51 -5.67
C LEU A 164 -8.32 -2.01 -4.24
N ALA A 165 -8.28 -3.33 -4.09
CA ALA A 165 -7.88 -4.01 -2.86
C ALA A 165 -7.15 -5.30 -3.19
N VAL A 166 -6.20 -5.69 -2.35
CA VAL A 166 -5.47 -6.95 -2.47
C VAL A 166 -5.83 -7.84 -1.29
N VAL A 167 -6.23 -9.09 -1.58
CA VAL A 167 -6.58 -10.11 -0.61
C VAL A 167 -5.81 -11.38 -0.96
N GLY A 168 -4.73 -11.66 -0.25
CA GLY A 168 -3.80 -12.71 -0.66
C GLY A 168 -3.23 -12.43 -2.05
N GLU A 169 -3.39 -13.37 -2.98
CA GLU A 169 -2.95 -13.22 -4.38
C GLU A 169 -4.01 -12.56 -5.28
N ASN A 170 -5.23 -12.37 -4.78
CA ASN A 170 -6.32 -11.80 -5.55
C ASN A 170 -6.30 -10.27 -5.50
N LEU A 171 -6.30 -9.65 -6.64
CA LEU A 171 -6.45 -8.21 -6.80
C LEU A 171 -7.87 -7.88 -7.25
N TYR A 172 -8.62 -7.16 -6.44
CA TYR A 172 -9.95 -6.69 -6.78
C TYR A 172 -9.90 -5.26 -7.30
N ILE A 173 -10.54 -5.00 -8.42
CA ILE A 173 -10.61 -3.68 -9.05
C ILE A 173 -12.08 -3.31 -9.23
N ARG A 174 -12.51 -2.20 -8.62
CA ARG A 174 -13.82 -1.62 -8.84
C ARG A 174 -13.81 -0.73 -10.09
N ASP A 175 -14.77 -0.92 -10.98
CA ASP A 175 -15.05 -0.04 -12.10
C ASP A 175 -16.54 0.38 -12.15
N ASN A 176 -16.99 0.99 -13.25
CA ASN A 176 -18.39 1.42 -13.38
C ASN A 176 -19.40 0.27 -13.51
N ASN A 177 -18.96 -0.94 -13.86
CA ASN A 177 -19.81 -2.11 -14.00
C ASN A 177 -19.98 -2.87 -12.67
N GLY A 178 -18.96 -2.81 -11.81
CA GLY A 178 -18.91 -3.54 -10.55
C GLY A 178 -17.49 -3.79 -10.07
N VAL A 179 -17.20 -5.01 -9.66
CA VAL A 179 -15.86 -5.43 -9.23
C VAL A 179 -15.34 -6.54 -10.13
N TYR A 180 -14.09 -6.44 -10.49
CA TYR A 180 -13.35 -7.49 -11.19
C TYR A 180 -12.25 -8.03 -10.28
N MET A 181 -11.96 -9.31 -10.42
CA MET A 181 -10.77 -9.94 -9.84
C MET A 181 -9.73 -10.14 -10.94
N LEU A 182 -8.53 -9.63 -10.72
CA LEU A 182 -7.36 -9.88 -11.55
C LEU A 182 -6.49 -10.91 -10.86
N ASP A 183 -6.30 -12.06 -11.49
CA ASP A 183 -5.24 -13.01 -11.14
C ASP A 183 -3.93 -12.48 -11.73
N THR A 184 -3.00 -12.07 -10.86
CA THR A 184 -1.74 -11.46 -11.28
C THR A 184 -0.74 -12.46 -11.87
N SER A 185 -0.97 -13.76 -11.72
CA SER A 185 -0.13 -14.83 -12.26
C SER A 185 -0.52 -15.19 -13.69
N THR A 186 -1.82 -15.29 -13.97
CA THR A 186 -2.37 -15.64 -15.29
C THR A 186 -2.79 -14.44 -16.12
N GLU A 187 -2.86 -13.25 -15.51
CA GLU A 187 -3.37 -11.98 -16.09
C GLU A 187 -4.85 -12.04 -16.50
N VAL A 188 -5.58 -13.03 -15.99
CA VAL A 188 -7.00 -13.18 -16.28
C VAL A 188 -7.82 -12.24 -15.40
N LEU A 189 -8.66 -11.43 -16.05
CA LEU A 189 -9.61 -10.54 -15.41
C LEU A 189 -11.00 -11.18 -15.44
N THR A 190 -11.58 -11.41 -14.26
CA THR A 190 -12.89 -12.04 -14.11
C THR A 190 -13.85 -11.10 -13.39
N PHE A 191 -15.06 -10.91 -13.93
CA PHE A 191 -16.11 -10.14 -13.25
C PHE A 191 -16.62 -10.90 -12.02
N VAL A 192 -16.75 -10.21 -10.90
CA VAL A 192 -17.31 -10.76 -9.66
C VAL A 192 -18.83 -10.57 -9.69
N GLU A 193 -19.54 -11.65 -10.00
CA GLU A 193 -21.00 -11.61 -10.10
C GLU A 193 -21.65 -11.14 -8.80
N GLY A 194 -22.75 -10.36 -8.93
CA GLY A 194 -23.46 -9.78 -7.79
C GLY A 194 -22.92 -8.43 -7.31
N THR A 195 -21.82 -7.92 -7.88
CA THR A 195 -21.23 -6.63 -7.47
C THR A 195 -21.70 -5.43 -8.29
N LYS A 196 -22.65 -5.61 -9.20
CA LYS A 196 -23.24 -4.50 -9.97
C LYS A 196 -23.75 -3.42 -9.03
N GLY A 197 -23.38 -2.16 -9.28
CA GLY A 197 -23.71 -1.04 -8.41
C GLY A 197 -22.75 -0.80 -7.25
N ALA A 198 -21.58 -1.45 -7.27
CA ALA A 198 -20.48 -1.10 -6.37
C ALA A 198 -20.10 0.38 -6.51
N LEU A 199 -20.03 1.08 -5.38
CA LEU A 199 -19.76 2.53 -5.34
C LEU A 199 -18.27 2.82 -5.53
N LYS A 200 -17.99 4.01 -6.09
CA LYS A 200 -16.63 4.57 -6.13
C LYS A 200 -16.19 4.92 -4.71
N ASN A 201 -15.62 3.97 -4.01
CA ASN A 201 -15.08 4.13 -2.66
C ASN A 201 -14.03 3.08 -2.37
N ARG A 202 -13.16 3.32 -1.39
CA ARG A 202 -12.18 2.34 -0.95
C ARG A 202 -12.86 1.08 -0.44
N MET A 203 -12.24 -0.05 -0.68
CA MET A 203 -12.62 -1.35 -0.13
C MET A 203 -11.89 -1.56 1.19
N ALA A 204 -12.54 -2.20 2.16
CA ALA A 204 -11.87 -2.70 3.35
C ALA A 204 -11.48 -4.16 3.18
N VAL A 205 -10.33 -4.54 3.73
CA VAL A 205 -9.84 -5.92 3.72
C VAL A 205 -9.70 -6.43 5.14
N VAL A 206 -10.38 -7.53 5.47
CA VAL A 206 -10.28 -8.21 6.76
C VAL A 206 -10.11 -9.71 6.53
N GLY A 207 -8.98 -10.24 6.96
CA GLY A 207 -8.62 -11.63 6.69
C GLY A 207 -8.53 -11.89 5.18
N ASP A 208 -9.29 -12.86 4.73
CA ASP A 208 -9.37 -13.31 3.35
C ASP A 208 -10.56 -12.72 2.56
N LYS A 209 -11.15 -11.63 3.06
CA LYS A 209 -12.35 -11.00 2.50
C LYS A 209 -12.12 -9.55 2.13
N ALA A 210 -12.70 -9.14 0.99
CA ALA A 210 -12.88 -7.75 0.62
C ALA A 210 -14.32 -7.31 0.88
N PHE A 211 -14.48 -6.12 1.45
CA PHE A 211 -15.77 -5.50 1.76
C PHE A 211 -15.95 -4.29 0.86
N VAL A 212 -16.94 -4.36 -0.02
CA VAL A 212 -17.18 -3.40 -1.09
C VAL A 212 -18.53 -2.75 -0.93
N MET A 213 -18.55 -1.42 -0.92
CA MET A 213 -19.80 -0.68 -0.76
C MET A 213 -20.66 -0.71 -2.03
N GLY A 214 -21.95 -1.05 -1.86
CA GLY A 214 -23.05 -0.66 -2.71
C GLY A 214 -23.79 0.54 -2.09
N ASN A 215 -24.98 0.89 -2.61
CA ASN A 215 -25.71 2.06 -2.09
C ASN A 215 -26.14 1.86 -0.63
N LYS A 216 -26.93 0.83 -0.35
CA LYS A 216 -27.40 0.46 0.99
C LYS A 216 -26.96 -0.93 1.40
N GLN A 217 -25.86 -1.39 0.85
CA GLN A 217 -25.39 -2.75 1.07
C GLN A 217 -23.87 -2.79 1.01
N LEU A 218 -23.30 -3.78 1.71
CA LEU A 218 -21.89 -4.07 1.71
C LEU A 218 -21.72 -5.49 1.16
N PHE A 219 -21.11 -5.59 -0.01
CA PHE A 219 -20.76 -6.89 -0.61
C PHE A 219 -19.56 -7.47 0.11
N VAL A 220 -19.63 -8.73 0.49
CA VAL A 220 -18.53 -9.50 1.07
C VAL A 220 -18.00 -10.45 0.02
N ILE A 221 -16.79 -10.19 -0.46
CA ILE A 221 -16.16 -10.96 -1.54
C ILE A 221 -15.05 -11.83 -0.96
N GLN A 222 -15.06 -13.11 -1.30
CA GLN A 222 -14.01 -14.06 -0.98
C GLN A 222 -13.73 -14.94 -2.20
N ASN A 223 -12.47 -15.10 -2.57
CA ASN A 223 -12.05 -15.91 -3.73
C ASN A 223 -12.85 -15.62 -5.01
N GLY A 224 -13.06 -14.33 -5.33
CA GLY A 224 -13.77 -13.91 -6.53
C GLY A 224 -15.28 -14.10 -6.51
N THR A 225 -15.88 -14.44 -5.37
CA THR A 225 -17.32 -14.69 -5.22
C THR A 225 -17.91 -13.80 -4.13
N VAL A 226 -19.10 -13.23 -4.35
CA VAL A 226 -19.89 -12.59 -3.29
C VAL A 226 -20.49 -13.69 -2.41
N ILE A 227 -19.93 -13.86 -1.22
CA ILE A 227 -20.36 -14.88 -0.26
C ILE A 227 -21.48 -14.40 0.67
N HIS A 228 -21.63 -13.09 0.83
CA HIS A 228 -22.66 -12.47 1.65
C HIS A 228 -22.90 -11.03 1.23
N THR A 229 -24.09 -10.49 1.58
CA THR A 229 -24.43 -9.09 1.41
C THR A 229 -25.08 -8.57 2.69
N VAL A 230 -24.45 -7.58 3.33
CA VAL A 230 -24.97 -6.93 4.51
C VAL A 230 -25.83 -5.74 4.08
N SER A 231 -27.09 -5.69 4.53
CA SER A 231 -28.03 -4.63 4.19
C SER A 231 -28.07 -3.57 5.30
N PHE A 232 -28.25 -2.31 4.90
CA PHE A 232 -28.37 -1.15 5.79
C PHE A 232 -29.61 -0.34 5.44
N GLU A 233 -30.19 0.32 6.44
CA GLU A 233 -31.36 1.19 6.25
C GLU A 233 -31.04 2.45 5.44
N SER A 234 -29.80 2.91 5.51
CA SER A 234 -29.33 4.15 4.88
C SER A 234 -28.23 3.91 3.86
N ALA A 235 -28.07 4.86 2.94
CA ALA A 235 -26.97 4.83 1.98
C ALA A 235 -25.62 4.94 2.69
N LEU A 236 -24.68 4.11 2.25
CA LEU A 236 -23.32 4.05 2.78
C LEU A 236 -22.48 5.20 2.22
N SER A 237 -21.46 5.61 2.98
CA SER A 237 -20.52 6.65 2.57
C SER A 237 -19.05 6.32 2.83
N GLY A 238 -18.76 5.28 3.60
CA GLY A 238 -17.40 4.84 3.87
C GLY A 238 -17.36 3.48 4.54
N VAL A 239 -16.28 2.75 4.31
CA VAL A 239 -15.93 1.51 5.01
C VAL A 239 -14.45 1.51 5.33
N ALA A 240 -14.06 1.11 6.54
CA ALA A 240 -12.68 0.97 6.96
C ALA A 240 -12.54 -0.19 7.95
N LYS A 241 -11.38 -0.84 7.95
CA LYS A 241 -11.03 -1.83 8.96
C LYS A 241 -10.72 -1.14 10.28
N THR A 242 -11.18 -1.71 11.38
CA THR A 242 -10.83 -1.32 12.75
C THR A 242 -9.53 -2.00 13.19
N TYR A 243 -8.94 -1.52 14.28
CA TYR A 243 -7.74 -2.15 14.86
C TYR A 243 -8.03 -3.56 15.38
N ASP A 244 -9.18 -3.79 15.99
CA ASP A 244 -9.63 -5.09 16.53
C ASP A 244 -10.15 -6.07 15.46
N GLY A 245 -9.97 -5.72 14.18
CA GLY A 245 -10.34 -6.58 13.05
C GLY A 245 -11.80 -6.50 12.63
N ASN A 246 -12.62 -5.65 13.25
CA ASN A 246 -13.98 -5.36 12.80
C ASN A 246 -13.99 -4.34 11.66
N LEU A 247 -15.16 -3.86 11.29
CA LEU A 247 -15.38 -2.85 10.28
C LEU A 247 -16.06 -1.61 10.87
N TRP A 248 -15.59 -0.44 10.49
CA TRP A 248 -16.35 0.80 10.58
C TRP A 248 -17.07 1.04 9.27
N VAL A 249 -18.39 1.25 9.34
CA VAL A 249 -19.23 1.58 8.19
C VAL A 249 -19.94 2.88 8.49
N SER A 250 -19.94 3.83 7.57
CA SER A 250 -20.68 5.08 7.73
C SER A 250 -21.89 5.15 6.83
N CYS A 251 -22.98 5.70 7.36
CA CYS A 251 -24.25 5.93 6.70
C CYS A 251 -24.60 7.42 6.64
N THR A 252 -25.37 7.84 5.61
CA THR A 252 -25.60 9.26 5.36
C THR A 252 -26.87 9.82 6.00
N LYS A 253 -27.96 9.02 6.12
CA LYS A 253 -29.28 9.49 6.60
C LYS A 253 -30.02 8.41 7.40
N PRO A 254 -30.04 8.46 8.74
CA PRO A 254 -29.28 9.40 9.55
C PRO A 254 -27.81 9.24 9.40
N ALA A 255 -27.06 10.35 9.56
CA ALA A 255 -25.59 10.27 9.59
C ALA A 255 -25.16 9.43 10.79
N SER A 256 -24.45 8.34 10.56
CA SER A 256 -24.06 7.41 11.62
C SER A 256 -22.77 6.68 11.27
N ILE A 257 -22.10 6.19 12.30
CA ILE A 257 -20.97 5.27 12.22
C ILE A 257 -21.38 3.99 12.93
N ILE A 258 -21.22 2.87 12.25
CA ILE A 258 -21.66 1.55 12.68
C ILE A 258 -20.43 0.64 12.75
N LYS A 259 -20.27 -0.08 13.85
CA LYS A 259 -19.28 -1.15 13.99
C LYS A 259 -19.91 -2.47 13.56
N VAL A 260 -19.30 -3.16 12.61
CA VAL A 260 -19.82 -4.40 12.02
C VAL A 260 -18.80 -5.52 12.17
N SER A 261 -19.26 -6.68 12.60
CA SER A 261 -18.46 -7.90 12.68
C SER A 261 -18.19 -8.47 11.27
N PRO A 262 -16.95 -8.77 10.88
CA PRO A 262 -16.66 -9.41 9.59
C PRO A 262 -16.87 -10.92 9.61
N VAL A 263 -17.26 -11.51 10.76
CA VAL A 263 -17.45 -12.96 10.95
C VAL A 263 -18.91 -13.35 10.72
N ASP A 264 -19.83 -12.71 11.47
CA ASP A 264 -21.26 -13.01 11.40
C ASP A 264 -22.07 -11.86 10.76
N TYR A 265 -21.37 -10.78 10.33
CA TYR A 265 -21.90 -9.62 9.59
C TYR A 265 -22.94 -8.81 10.37
N LYS A 266 -22.99 -8.96 11.70
CA LYS A 266 -23.92 -8.22 12.55
C LYS A 266 -23.34 -6.89 12.98
N THR A 267 -24.26 -5.94 13.22
CA THR A 267 -23.93 -4.70 13.91
C THR A 267 -23.55 -5.01 15.37
N ILE A 268 -22.36 -4.55 15.76
CA ILE A 268 -21.86 -4.64 17.14
C ILE A 268 -22.33 -3.44 17.92
N ASP A 269 -22.21 -2.23 17.31
CA ASP A 269 -22.59 -0.98 17.93
C ASP A 269 -22.83 0.11 16.85
N SER A 270 -23.49 1.23 17.23
CA SER A 270 -23.81 2.30 16.29
C SER A 270 -23.96 3.64 16.98
N HIS A 271 -23.30 4.67 16.45
CA HIS A 271 -23.41 6.06 16.89
C HIS A 271 -24.03 6.94 15.81
N THR A 272 -25.10 7.65 16.17
CA THR A 272 -25.67 8.72 15.35
C THR A 272 -24.81 9.98 15.48
N LEU A 273 -24.53 10.63 14.35
CA LEU A 273 -23.72 11.85 14.30
C LEU A 273 -24.58 13.09 14.26
N ASN A 274 -24.11 14.15 14.91
CA ASN A 274 -24.76 15.49 14.89
C ASN A 274 -24.34 16.32 13.65
N VAL A 275 -23.52 15.74 12.76
CA VAL A 275 -23.03 16.39 11.56
C VAL A 275 -23.23 15.46 10.36
N SER A 276 -23.41 16.02 9.18
CA SER A 276 -23.52 15.22 7.97
C SER A 276 -22.20 14.50 7.67
N ILE A 277 -22.30 13.31 7.10
CA ILE A 277 -21.20 12.53 6.57
C ILE A 277 -21.52 12.13 5.13
N GLY A 278 -20.52 12.05 4.28
CA GLY A 278 -20.66 11.62 2.89
C GLY A 278 -19.95 12.54 1.91
N ALA A 279 -20.11 12.20 0.63
CA ALA A 279 -19.47 12.94 -0.47
C ALA A 279 -20.32 14.14 -0.92
N GLY A 280 -19.62 15.17 -1.41
CA GLY A 280 -20.16 16.13 -2.35
C GLY A 280 -20.06 15.62 -3.79
N TRP A 281 -20.62 16.39 -4.72
CA TRP A 281 -20.51 16.09 -6.16
C TRP A 281 -19.03 16.04 -6.59
N GLY A 282 -18.65 14.94 -7.24
CA GLY A 282 -17.28 14.75 -7.77
C GLY A 282 -16.20 14.41 -6.75
N VAL A 283 -16.51 14.30 -5.47
CA VAL A 283 -15.53 14.00 -4.41
C VAL A 283 -15.91 12.72 -3.70
N ALA A 284 -15.03 11.73 -3.68
CA ALA A 284 -15.18 10.57 -2.81
C ALA A 284 -15.05 11.01 -1.35
N PRO A 285 -15.89 10.49 -0.43
CA PRO A 285 -15.79 10.84 0.97
C PRO A 285 -14.47 10.35 1.55
N ALA A 286 -13.77 11.21 2.27
CA ALA A 286 -12.67 10.76 3.11
C ALA A 286 -13.27 10.05 4.34
N PHE A 287 -12.86 8.80 4.53
CA PHE A 287 -13.24 8.00 5.70
C PHE A 287 -12.02 7.12 6.06
N SER A 288 -11.51 7.29 7.25
CA SER A 288 -10.36 6.56 7.75
C SER A 288 -10.49 6.33 9.24
N ALA A 289 -9.97 5.23 9.73
CA ALA A 289 -9.99 4.91 11.15
C ALA A 289 -8.59 4.55 11.64
N LYS A 290 -8.31 4.98 12.87
CA LYS A 290 -7.18 4.50 13.66
C LYS A 290 -7.72 4.18 15.05
N ASP A 291 -7.68 2.89 15.41
CA ASP A 291 -8.30 2.38 16.63
C ASP A 291 -9.80 2.75 16.66
N ASP A 292 -10.29 3.34 17.74
CA ASP A 292 -11.67 3.82 17.90
C ASP A 292 -11.86 5.28 17.48
N ILE A 293 -10.84 5.86 16.83
CA ILE A 293 -10.89 7.22 16.30
C ILE A 293 -11.16 7.16 14.81
N ILE A 294 -12.28 7.73 14.39
CA ILE A 294 -12.71 7.79 13.01
C ILE A 294 -12.55 9.23 12.51
N TYR A 295 -11.86 9.38 11.39
CA TYR A 295 -11.74 10.65 10.67
C TYR A 295 -12.60 10.60 9.41
N PHE A 296 -13.41 11.63 9.21
CA PHE A 296 -14.27 11.70 8.03
C PHE A 296 -14.46 13.14 7.56
N SER A 297 -14.76 13.30 6.29
CA SER A 297 -15.20 14.56 5.70
C SER A 297 -16.70 14.52 5.42
N ASN A 298 -17.32 15.69 5.33
CA ASN A 298 -18.62 15.85 4.69
C ASN A 298 -18.44 16.49 3.32
N ALA A 299 -19.53 16.82 2.63
CA ALA A 299 -19.50 17.50 1.34
C ALA A 299 -18.86 18.92 1.37
N GLY A 300 -18.49 19.41 2.55
CA GLY A 300 -17.76 20.67 2.75
C GLY A 300 -16.26 20.43 2.97
N PHE A 301 -15.54 21.53 3.25
CA PHE A 301 -14.09 21.53 3.47
C PHE A 301 -13.68 21.20 4.91
N LYS A 302 -14.55 20.55 5.72
CA LYS A 302 -14.27 20.23 7.11
C LYS A 302 -13.91 18.77 7.28
N LEU A 303 -12.84 18.53 8.03
CA LEU A 303 -12.47 17.22 8.54
C LEU A 303 -12.97 17.08 9.97
N TYR A 304 -13.67 16.00 10.24
CA TYR A 304 -14.20 15.66 11.55
C TYR A 304 -13.44 14.48 12.15
N ARG A 305 -13.39 14.46 13.47
CA ARG A 305 -12.92 13.34 14.28
C ARG A 305 -14.03 12.88 15.20
N HIS A 306 -14.34 11.60 15.18
CA HIS A 306 -15.28 10.96 16.09
C HIS A 306 -14.53 9.91 16.91
N ILE A 307 -14.75 9.88 18.23
CA ILE A 307 -14.22 8.85 19.13
C ILE A 307 -15.41 7.96 19.46
N PHE A 308 -15.31 6.67 19.10
CA PHE A 308 -16.44 5.75 19.21
C PHE A 308 -16.62 5.25 20.65
N PHE A 309 -15.53 4.91 21.31
CA PHE A 309 -15.52 4.60 22.73
C PHE A 309 -14.76 5.73 23.45
N SER A 310 -15.44 6.51 24.27
CA SER A 310 -14.81 7.38 25.26
C SER A 310 -14.97 6.69 26.61
N GLU A 311 -13.86 6.42 27.29
CA GLU A 311 -13.90 6.09 28.72
C GLU A 311 -14.51 7.23 29.53
#